data_4efd69ec1f2656e0fbac959e6e811311
#
_entry.id   4efd69ec1f2656e0fbac959e6e811311
#
_cell.length_a   1.000
_cell.length_b   1.000
_cell.length_c   1.000
_cell.angle_alpha   90.00
_cell.angle_beta   90.00
_cell.angle_gamma   90.00
#
_symmetry.space_group_name_H-M   'P 1'
#
loop_
_entity.id
_entity.type
_entity.pdbx_description
1 polymer ?
#
loop_
_entity_poly.entity_id
_entity_poly.type
_entity_poly.pdbx_seq_one_letter_code
_entity_poly.pdbx_strand_id
1 'polypeptide(L)'
;PAGKLLMGFSNYGYNWTLPWRQGEAASVISSAAAADLAASVGAEVRYDAVAAAPYFYYTDPQGRQHAVWYEDARSWQARLALAEEFDLAGISIWTVDKLYRPGLEVLGSTFSVEKIV
;
A
#
# COMPACT_ATOMS: atom_id res chain seq x y z
N PRO A 1 -16.90 3.11 -19.89
CA PRO A 1 -16.46 4.50 -19.91
C PRO A 1 -15.74 4.89 -18.63
N ALA A 2 -14.66 5.66 -18.75
CA ALA A 2 -13.80 6.05 -17.63
C ALA A 2 -14.58 6.77 -16.51
N GLY A 3 -15.54 7.59 -16.86
CA GLY A 3 -16.38 8.31 -15.88
C GLY A 3 -17.28 7.44 -15.01
N LYS A 4 -17.29 6.14 -15.21
CA LYS A 4 -18.01 5.16 -14.39
C LYS A 4 -17.09 4.25 -13.61
N LEU A 5 -15.76 4.44 -13.70
CA LEU A 5 -14.78 3.59 -13.06
C LEU A 5 -14.16 4.29 -11.86
N LEU A 6 -13.99 3.55 -10.78
CA LEU A 6 -13.22 3.94 -9.60
C LEU A 6 -11.96 3.10 -9.53
N MET A 7 -10.84 3.74 -9.21
CA MET A 7 -9.59 3.02 -8.98
C MET A 7 -9.52 2.55 -7.53
N GLY A 8 -9.32 1.26 -7.33
CA GLY A 8 -9.18 0.70 -6.00
C GLY A 8 -7.81 1.01 -5.39
N PHE A 9 -7.81 1.57 -4.19
CA PHE A 9 -6.61 1.85 -3.41
C PHE A 9 -6.58 0.96 -2.19
N SER A 10 -5.38 0.48 -1.84
CA SER A 10 -5.15 -0.32 -0.64
C SER A 10 -4.36 0.47 0.39
N ASN A 11 -4.74 0.35 1.66
CA ASN A 11 -3.97 0.84 2.79
C ASN A 11 -3.34 -0.32 3.57
N TYR A 12 -3.04 -1.40 2.87
CA TYR A 12 -2.44 -2.61 3.41
C TYR A 12 -1.49 -3.23 2.40
N GLY A 13 -0.78 -4.24 2.83
CA GLY A 13 0.10 -5.05 2.01
C GLY A 13 0.15 -6.48 2.53
N TYR A 14 1.19 -7.18 2.15
CA TYR A 14 1.37 -8.60 2.51
C TYR A 14 2.76 -8.85 3.04
N ASN A 15 2.81 -9.68 4.06
CA ASN A 15 4.05 -10.20 4.64
C ASN A 15 4.20 -11.65 4.20
N TRP A 16 5.21 -11.92 3.38
CA TRP A 16 5.50 -13.24 2.84
C TRP A 16 6.63 -13.89 3.61
N THR A 17 6.43 -15.15 4.05
CA THR A 17 7.52 -15.96 4.59
C THR A 17 8.30 -16.57 3.42
N LEU A 18 9.62 -16.48 3.46
CA LEU A 18 10.50 -16.99 2.41
C LEU A 18 11.20 -18.28 2.86
N PRO A 19 11.53 -19.19 1.92
CA PRO A 19 11.16 -19.14 0.50
C PRO A 19 9.67 -19.36 0.31
N TRP A 20 9.08 -18.68 -0.68
CA TRP A 20 7.67 -18.85 -0.99
C TRP A 20 7.41 -20.27 -1.46
N ARG A 21 6.31 -20.88 -0.98
CA ARG A 21 5.86 -22.20 -1.40
C ARG A 21 4.40 -22.14 -1.81
N GLN A 22 4.06 -22.87 -2.86
CA GLN A 22 2.69 -22.95 -3.30
C GLN A 22 1.79 -23.50 -2.18
N GLY A 23 0.65 -22.86 -1.96
CA GLY A 23 -0.29 -23.20 -0.90
C GLY A 23 -0.07 -22.46 0.42
N GLU A 24 1.05 -21.73 0.57
CA GLU A 24 1.29 -20.87 1.73
C GLU A 24 0.76 -19.46 1.44
N ALA A 25 -0.13 -18.98 2.31
CA ALA A 25 -0.69 -17.65 2.20
C ALA A 25 0.20 -16.63 2.90
N ALA A 26 0.30 -15.43 2.32
CA ALA A 26 0.90 -14.30 3.00
C ALA A 26 -0.03 -13.76 4.09
N SER A 27 0.54 -13.16 5.12
CA SER A 27 -0.23 -12.44 6.13
C SER A 27 -0.52 -11.03 5.67
N VAL A 28 -1.75 -10.56 5.85
CA VAL A 28 -2.12 -9.18 5.58
C VAL A 28 -1.51 -8.29 6.66
N ILE A 29 -0.94 -7.15 6.24
CA ILE A 29 -0.38 -6.15 7.15
C ILE A 29 -0.85 -4.76 6.71
N SER A 30 -1.29 -3.92 7.65
CA SER A 30 -1.65 -2.55 7.29
C SER A 30 -0.40 -1.75 6.90
N SER A 31 -0.57 -0.72 6.07
CA SER A 31 0.54 0.14 5.66
C SER A 31 1.22 0.80 6.86
N ALA A 32 0.44 1.22 7.85
CA ALA A 32 0.98 1.78 9.09
C ALA A 32 1.82 0.76 9.86
N ALA A 33 1.31 -0.46 10.02
CA ALA A 33 2.03 -1.55 10.70
C ALA A 33 3.29 -1.97 9.91
N ALA A 34 3.25 -1.96 8.59
CA ALA A 34 4.42 -2.26 7.77
C ALA A 34 5.54 -1.24 7.97
N ALA A 35 5.20 0.04 7.99
CA ALA A 35 6.17 1.11 8.27
C ALA A 35 6.77 0.98 9.67
N ASP A 36 5.95 0.70 10.67
CA ASP A 36 6.41 0.49 12.05
C ASP A 36 7.30 -0.74 12.17
N LEU A 37 6.96 -1.83 11.49
CA LEU A 37 7.77 -3.04 11.45
C LEU A 37 9.14 -2.77 10.83
N ALA A 38 9.20 -2.09 9.69
CA ALA A 38 10.45 -1.74 9.04
C ALA A 38 11.38 -0.94 9.98
N ALA A 39 10.81 0.03 10.69
CA ALA A 39 11.56 0.83 11.66
C ALA A 39 12.05 -0.03 12.84
N SER A 40 11.20 -0.90 13.36
CA SER A 40 11.52 -1.74 14.54
C SER A 40 12.62 -2.75 14.27
N VAL A 41 12.71 -3.29 13.06
CA VAL A 41 13.75 -4.27 12.67
C VAL A 41 14.95 -3.63 11.99
N GLY A 42 14.93 -2.30 11.81
CA GLY A 42 16.03 -1.58 11.13
C GLY A 42 16.16 -1.93 9.66
N ALA A 43 15.09 -2.31 9.00
CA ALA A 43 15.10 -2.70 7.60
C ALA A 43 15.21 -1.48 6.68
N GLU A 44 15.97 -1.64 5.59
CA GLU A 44 15.99 -0.66 4.51
C GLU A 44 14.73 -0.82 3.66
N VAL A 45 13.89 0.21 3.64
CA VAL A 45 12.73 0.23 2.76
C VAL A 45 13.17 0.66 1.36
N ARG A 46 12.91 -0.21 0.38
CA ARG A 46 13.20 0.02 -1.03
C ARG A 46 11.89 0.30 -1.77
N TYR A 47 12.02 0.82 -2.98
CA TYR A 47 10.87 1.11 -3.82
C TYR A 47 11.07 0.50 -5.20
N ASP A 48 10.11 -0.32 -5.63
CA ASP A 48 10.11 -0.91 -6.96
C ASP A 48 9.37 0.02 -7.92
N ALA A 49 10.07 0.53 -8.93
CA ALA A 49 9.49 1.49 -9.88
C ALA A 49 8.46 0.86 -10.83
N VAL A 50 8.58 -0.43 -11.11
CA VAL A 50 7.63 -1.14 -12.00
C VAL A 50 6.34 -1.44 -11.26
N ALA A 51 6.44 -2.01 -10.06
CA ALA A 51 5.28 -2.26 -9.20
C ALA A 51 4.71 -0.96 -8.61
N ALA A 52 5.50 0.11 -8.58
CA ALA A 52 5.19 1.36 -7.91
C ALA A 52 4.78 1.11 -6.44
N ALA A 53 5.62 0.38 -5.72
CA ALA A 53 5.33 -0.04 -4.34
C ALA A 53 6.60 -0.17 -3.51
N PRO A 54 6.54 0.20 -2.22
CA PRO A 54 7.63 -0.04 -1.30
C PRO A 54 7.69 -1.50 -0.86
N TYR A 55 8.89 -1.95 -0.54
CA TYR A 55 9.11 -3.28 0.00
C TYR A 55 10.36 -3.32 0.88
N PHE A 56 10.42 -4.31 1.76
CA PHE A 56 11.61 -4.57 2.55
C PHE A 56 11.71 -6.05 2.93
N TYR A 57 12.90 -6.46 3.34
CA TYR A 57 13.18 -7.80 3.84
C TYR A 57 13.59 -7.74 5.30
N TYR A 58 13.25 -8.75 6.06
CA TYR A 58 13.75 -8.92 7.43
C TYR A 58 13.81 -10.39 7.81
N THR A 59 14.51 -10.68 8.91
CA THR A 59 14.58 -12.02 9.50
C THR A 59 13.86 -11.97 10.85
N ASP A 60 12.93 -12.90 11.07
CA ASP A 60 12.20 -12.98 12.33
C ASP A 60 13.03 -13.61 13.46
N PRO A 61 12.56 -13.57 14.72
CA PRO A 61 13.30 -14.14 15.84
C PRO A 61 13.58 -15.64 15.73
N GLN A 62 12.80 -16.37 14.92
CA GLN A 62 12.99 -17.79 14.65
C GLN A 62 13.97 -18.05 13.50
N GLY A 63 14.57 -17.01 12.93
CA GLY A 63 15.52 -17.12 11.83
C GLY A 63 14.92 -17.24 10.44
N ARG A 64 13.61 -17.05 10.30
CA ARG A 64 12.93 -17.09 8.99
C ARG A 64 13.00 -15.75 8.32
N GLN A 65 13.24 -15.76 7.00
CA GLN A 65 13.25 -14.55 6.20
C GLN A 65 11.84 -14.19 5.72
N HIS A 66 11.59 -12.89 5.63
CA HIS A 66 10.31 -12.33 5.19
C HIS A 66 10.53 -11.27 4.14
N ALA A 67 9.58 -11.15 3.22
CA ALA A 67 9.45 -10.01 2.32
C ALA A 67 8.11 -9.34 2.59
N VAL A 68 8.12 -8.03 2.78
CA VAL A 68 6.91 -7.22 3.00
C VAL A 68 6.76 -6.25 1.85
N TRP A 69 5.62 -6.33 1.16
CA TRP A 69 5.21 -5.41 0.11
C TRP A 69 3.95 -4.68 0.56
N TYR A 70 3.92 -3.38 0.47
CA TYR A 70 2.81 -2.58 0.98
C TYR A 70 2.58 -1.32 0.15
N GLU A 71 1.66 -0.48 0.57
CA GLU A 71 1.37 0.81 -0.05
C GLU A 71 1.82 1.94 0.88
N ASP A 72 2.42 2.99 0.30
CA ASP A 72 2.81 4.19 1.04
C ASP A 72 2.35 5.47 0.31
N ALA A 73 2.75 6.63 0.80
CA ALA A 73 2.39 7.91 0.20
C ALA A 73 2.88 8.01 -1.25
N ARG A 74 4.08 7.52 -1.53
CA ARG A 74 4.66 7.55 -2.88
C ARG A 74 3.90 6.64 -3.85
N SER A 75 3.52 5.43 -3.42
CA SER A 75 2.73 4.53 -4.25
C SER A 75 1.31 5.08 -4.49
N TRP A 76 0.71 5.71 -3.50
CA TRP A 76 -0.57 6.39 -3.66
C TRP A 76 -0.49 7.54 -4.66
N GLN A 77 0.58 8.34 -4.62
CA GLN A 77 0.80 9.40 -5.63
C GLN A 77 0.87 8.83 -7.04
N ALA A 78 1.57 7.72 -7.23
CA ALA A 78 1.66 7.05 -8.52
C ALA A 78 0.29 6.59 -9.02
N ARG A 79 -0.54 6.03 -8.14
CA ARG A 79 -1.88 5.57 -8.48
C ARG A 79 -2.84 6.72 -8.75
N LEU A 80 -2.74 7.81 -8.00
CA LEU A 80 -3.54 9.02 -8.26
C LEU A 80 -3.19 9.63 -9.61
N ALA A 81 -1.93 9.62 -10.00
CA ALA A 81 -1.50 10.09 -11.32
C ALA A 81 -2.14 9.24 -12.44
N LEU A 82 -2.26 7.94 -12.25
CA LEU A 82 -2.96 7.06 -13.20
C LEU A 82 -4.46 7.39 -13.28
N ALA A 83 -5.10 7.61 -12.14
CA ALA A 83 -6.52 7.97 -12.12
C ALA A 83 -6.79 9.29 -12.86
N GLU A 84 -5.89 10.26 -12.73
CA GLU A 84 -5.96 11.51 -13.47
C GLU A 84 -5.71 11.31 -14.98
N GLU A 85 -4.66 10.55 -15.33
CA GLU A 85 -4.29 10.27 -16.72
C GLU A 85 -5.43 9.62 -17.50
N PHE A 86 -6.14 8.69 -16.88
CA PHE A 86 -7.26 7.98 -17.52
C PHE A 86 -8.62 8.63 -17.24
N ASP A 87 -8.65 9.78 -16.58
CA ASP A 87 -9.86 10.55 -16.28
C ASP A 87 -10.96 9.69 -15.61
N LEU A 88 -10.55 8.93 -14.59
CA LEU A 88 -11.46 8.06 -13.85
C LEU A 88 -12.40 8.89 -12.96
N ALA A 89 -13.55 8.31 -12.61
CA ALA A 89 -14.56 8.97 -11.79
C ALA A 89 -14.08 9.29 -10.37
N GLY A 90 -13.12 8.51 -9.86
CA GLY A 90 -12.57 8.70 -8.52
C GLY A 90 -11.83 7.48 -8.05
N ILE A 91 -11.69 7.38 -6.73
CA ILE A 91 -11.01 6.25 -6.08
C ILE A 91 -11.92 5.59 -5.05
N SER A 92 -11.60 4.34 -4.73
CA SER A 92 -12.24 3.57 -3.66
C SER A 92 -11.15 3.00 -2.76
N ILE A 93 -11.28 3.16 -1.46
CA ILE A 93 -10.26 2.72 -0.49
C ILE A 93 -10.75 1.49 0.26
N TRP A 94 -9.95 0.45 0.28
CA TRP A 94 -10.10 -0.69 1.15
C TRP A 94 -8.96 -0.65 2.17
N THR A 95 -9.17 -0.39 3.46
CA THR A 95 -10.45 -0.32 4.14
C THR A 95 -10.42 0.78 5.23
N VAL A 96 -11.60 1.21 5.70
CA VAL A 96 -11.70 2.32 6.67
C VAL A 96 -11.14 2.00 8.06
N ASP A 97 -11.07 0.73 8.43
CA ASP A 97 -10.53 0.30 9.73
C ASP A 97 -8.99 0.30 9.78
N LYS A 98 -8.33 0.50 8.66
CA LYS A 98 -6.85 0.56 8.56
C LYS A 98 -6.41 1.95 8.15
N LEU A 99 -6.65 2.92 9.02
CA LEU A 99 -6.31 4.31 8.71
C LEU A 99 -4.83 4.48 8.39
N TYR A 100 -4.55 5.06 7.23
CA TYR A 100 -3.20 5.38 6.80
C TYR A 100 -3.10 6.88 6.50
N ARG A 101 -2.69 7.64 7.50
CA ARG A 101 -2.64 9.10 7.44
C ARG A 101 -1.82 9.65 6.26
N PRO A 102 -0.58 9.15 5.97
CA PRO A 102 0.18 9.66 4.84
C PRO A 102 -0.54 9.54 3.49
N GLY A 103 -1.28 8.45 3.27
CA GLY A 103 -2.10 8.28 2.07
C GLY A 103 -3.25 9.27 2.00
N LEU A 104 -3.93 9.51 3.13
CA LEU A 104 -5.02 10.48 3.21
C LEU A 104 -4.53 11.92 2.95
N GLU A 105 -3.34 12.27 3.41
CA GLU A 105 -2.73 13.57 3.15
C GLU A 105 -2.43 13.76 1.66
N VAL A 106 -1.92 12.74 0.99
CA VAL A 106 -1.70 12.74 -0.46
C VAL A 106 -3.03 12.92 -1.20
N LEU A 107 -4.05 12.16 -0.80
CA LEU A 107 -5.39 12.27 -1.39
C LEU A 107 -5.97 13.67 -1.22
N GLY A 108 -5.91 14.23 -0.03
CA GLY A 108 -6.44 15.56 0.28
C GLY A 108 -5.71 16.70 -0.42
N SER A 109 -4.43 16.50 -0.79
CA SER A 109 -3.66 17.50 -1.54
C SER A 109 -3.97 17.48 -3.04
N THR A 110 -4.51 16.37 -3.55
CA THR A 110 -4.79 16.16 -4.98
C THR A 110 -6.26 16.37 -5.31
N PHE A 111 -7.17 15.93 -4.44
CA PHE A 111 -8.61 15.97 -4.64
C PHE A 111 -9.33 16.61 -3.47
N SER A 112 -10.45 17.26 -3.75
CA SER A 112 -11.41 17.64 -2.71
C SER A 112 -12.28 16.42 -2.38
N VAL A 113 -12.51 16.20 -1.09
CA VAL A 113 -13.39 15.13 -0.63
C VAL A 113 -14.74 15.73 -0.28
N GLU A 114 -15.78 15.32 -1.00
CA GLU A 114 -17.14 15.74 -0.71
C GLU A 114 -17.84 14.67 0.13
N LYS A 115 -18.45 15.12 1.22
CA LYS A 115 -19.27 14.24 2.05
C LYS A 115 -20.70 14.27 1.56
N ILE A 116 -21.15 13.16 1.02
CA ILE A 116 -22.53 12.98 0.58
C ILE A 116 -23.32 12.36 1.74
N VAL A 117 -24.32 13.05 2.19
CA VAL A 117 -25.17 12.63 3.33
C VAL A 117 -26.54 12.21 2.83
#